data_958d109251d96a6c3c001b75a56749e7
#
_entry.id   958d109251d96a6c3c001b75a56749e7
#
_cell.length_a   1.000
_cell.length_b   1.000
_cell.length_c   1.000
_cell.angle_alpha   90.00
_cell.angle_beta   90.00
_cell.angle_gamma   90.00
#
_symmetry.space_group_name_H-M   'P 1'
#
loop_
_entity.id
_entity.type
_entity.pdbx_description
1 polymer ?
#
loop_
_entity_poly.entity_id
_entity_poly.type
_entity_poly.pdbx_seq_one_letter_code
_entity_poly.pdbx_strand_id
1 'polypeptide(L)'
;KLANANIDELGQQALASNDNNQLNQDNLKSMVSREQKSSYQSLKVKKLEANSLVSTAEAKYLNLWQRQIESSGDRIILEDGILLEGQRVQIIATIDSLGNLIRSEIAFSSGVREIDLLAIKILNESAPFPAFDPLMIEEYGFIEIVRDWNFSSG
;
A
#
# COMPACT_ATOMS: atom_id res chain seq x y z
N LYS A 1 -12.09 -3.62 -7.88
CA LYS A 1 -13.57 -3.55 -7.83
C LYS A 1 -14.24 -4.85 -8.30
N LEU A 2 -13.77 -5.42 -9.40
CA LEU A 2 -14.30 -6.69 -9.87
C LEU A 2 -14.03 -7.85 -8.92
N ALA A 3 -12.86 -7.87 -8.31
CA ALA A 3 -12.52 -8.89 -7.31
C ALA A 3 -13.40 -8.79 -6.08
N ASN A 4 -13.74 -7.58 -5.62
CA ASN A 4 -14.62 -7.36 -4.49
C ASN A 4 -16.05 -7.87 -4.79
N ALA A 5 -16.56 -7.61 -5.96
CA ALA A 5 -17.87 -8.09 -6.39
C ALA A 5 -17.93 -9.62 -6.44
N ASN A 6 -16.88 -10.27 -6.95
CA ASN A 6 -16.79 -11.73 -6.99
C ASN A 6 -16.78 -12.35 -5.58
N ILE A 7 -16.09 -11.72 -4.63
CA ILE A 7 -16.06 -12.18 -3.24
C ILE A 7 -17.45 -12.09 -2.61
N ASP A 8 -18.17 -11.00 -2.85
CA ASP A 8 -19.54 -10.81 -2.36
C ASP A 8 -20.48 -11.89 -2.92
N GLU A 9 -20.41 -12.16 -4.22
CA GLU A 9 -21.21 -13.19 -4.86
C GLU A 9 -20.95 -14.58 -4.28
N LEU A 10 -19.67 -14.95 -4.08
CA LEU A 10 -19.30 -16.21 -3.46
C LEU A 10 -19.82 -16.33 -2.02
N GLY A 11 -19.73 -15.24 -1.25
CA GLY A 11 -20.27 -15.20 0.10
C GLY A 11 -21.77 -15.38 0.14
N GLN A 12 -22.49 -14.73 -0.75
CA GLN A 12 -23.94 -14.85 -0.88
C GLN A 12 -24.35 -16.25 -1.29
N GLN A 13 -23.66 -16.86 -2.25
CA GLN A 13 -23.92 -18.23 -2.67
C GLN A 13 -23.68 -19.24 -1.54
N ALA A 14 -22.61 -19.06 -0.77
CA ALA A 14 -22.34 -19.91 0.39
C ALA A 14 -23.44 -19.80 1.45
N LEU A 15 -23.97 -18.61 1.68
CA LEU A 15 -25.10 -18.39 2.60
C LEU A 15 -26.40 -19.04 2.08
N ALA A 16 -26.64 -18.99 0.78
CA ALA A 16 -27.85 -19.54 0.18
C ALA A 16 -27.88 -21.07 0.15
N SER A 17 -26.73 -21.74 0.20
CA SER A 17 -26.65 -23.19 0.09
C SER A 17 -26.85 -23.97 1.39
N ASN A 18 -27.06 -23.30 2.52
CA ASN A 18 -27.11 -23.91 3.86
C ASN A 18 -28.48 -23.86 4.51
N ASP A 19 -29.48 -24.54 3.92
CA ASP A 19 -30.86 -24.45 4.40
C ASP A 19 -31.30 -25.51 5.43
N ASN A 20 -30.44 -26.45 5.86
CA ASN A 20 -30.94 -27.67 6.48
C ASN A 20 -30.84 -27.79 8.01
N ASN A 21 -30.31 -26.79 8.71
CA ASN A 21 -30.21 -26.86 10.19
C ASN A 21 -30.08 -25.44 10.79
N GLN A 22 -31.16 -24.98 11.43
CA GLN A 22 -31.20 -23.60 11.95
C GLN A 22 -30.19 -23.30 13.04
N LEU A 23 -29.84 -24.23 13.92
CA LEU A 23 -28.88 -24.03 14.99
C LEU A 23 -27.44 -23.91 14.47
N ASN A 24 -27.09 -24.64 13.42
CA ASN A 24 -25.81 -24.55 12.77
C ASN A 24 -25.77 -23.40 11.73
N GLN A 25 -26.96 -23.05 11.22
CA GLN A 25 -27.09 -22.02 10.17
C GLN A 25 -26.65 -20.64 10.66
N ASP A 26 -27.01 -20.24 11.87
CA ASP A 26 -26.61 -18.93 12.42
C ASP A 26 -25.10 -18.85 12.65
N ASN A 27 -24.49 -19.93 13.13
CA ASN A 27 -23.04 -20.02 13.31
C ASN A 27 -22.31 -19.99 11.97
N LEU A 28 -22.81 -20.73 10.97
CA LEU A 28 -22.24 -20.78 9.64
C LEU A 28 -22.36 -19.42 8.94
N LYS A 29 -23.51 -18.77 9.04
CA LYS A 29 -23.72 -17.41 8.49
C LYS A 29 -22.74 -16.43 9.10
N SER A 30 -22.54 -16.46 10.42
CA SER A 30 -21.62 -15.61 11.13
C SER A 30 -20.17 -15.84 10.69
N MET A 31 -19.77 -17.11 10.52
CA MET A 31 -18.42 -17.47 10.05
C MET A 31 -18.18 -17.03 8.60
N VAL A 32 -19.12 -17.32 7.70
CA VAL A 32 -19.02 -16.91 6.29
C VAL A 32 -18.96 -15.40 6.16
N SER A 33 -19.77 -14.68 6.93
CA SER A 33 -19.76 -13.22 6.91
C SER A 33 -18.44 -12.64 7.38
N ARG A 34 -17.80 -13.24 8.39
CA ARG A 34 -16.48 -12.83 8.86
C ARG A 34 -15.38 -13.11 7.84
N GLU A 35 -15.38 -14.28 7.24
CA GLU A 35 -14.43 -14.65 6.19
C GLU A 35 -14.59 -13.76 4.96
N GLN A 36 -15.82 -13.51 4.54
CA GLN A 36 -16.14 -12.64 3.43
C GLN A 36 -15.63 -11.22 3.70
N LYS A 37 -15.88 -10.69 4.90
CA LYS A 37 -15.43 -9.35 5.29
C LYS A 37 -13.91 -9.27 5.30
N SER A 38 -13.23 -10.27 5.89
CA SER A 38 -11.77 -10.34 5.95
C SER A 38 -11.17 -10.42 4.54
N SER A 39 -11.70 -11.28 3.66
CA SER A 39 -11.24 -11.41 2.28
C SER A 39 -11.46 -10.14 1.49
N TYR A 40 -12.64 -9.52 1.67
CA TYR A 40 -12.96 -8.25 1.03
C TYR A 40 -12.00 -7.14 1.45
N GLN A 41 -11.73 -7.01 2.75
CA GLN A 41 -10.82 -6.00 3.28
C GLN A 41 -9.39 -6.22 2.83
N SER A 42 -8.94 -7.48 2.72
CA SER A 42 -7.58 -7.79 2.25
C SER A 42 -7.33 -7.38 0.80
N LEU A 43 -8.39 -7.11 0.02
CA LEU A 43 -8.30 -6.62 -1.35
C LEU A 43 -8.42 -5.11 -1.47
N LYS A 44 -8.80 -4.43 -0.40
CA LYS A 44 -8.93 -2.97 -0.41
C LYS A 44 -7.58 -2.29 -0.47
N VAL A 45 -7.54 -1.19 -1.21
CA VAL A 45 -6.39 -0.30 -1.31
C VAL A 45 -6.73 1.02 -0.65
N LYS A 46 -5.95 1.42 0.34
CA LYS A 46 -6.08 2.75 0.95
C LYS A 46 -5.09 3.70 0.29
N LYS A 47 -5.59 4.76 -0.32
CA LYS A 47 -4.75 5.79 -0.92
C LYS A 47 -4.33 6.80 0.14
N LEU A 48 -3.02 7.03 0.26
CA LEU A 48 -2.43 7.96 1.21
C LEU A 48 -1.67 9.05 0.46
N GLU A 49 -2.33 10.18 0.27
CA GLU A 49 -1.76 11.38 -0.32
C GLU A 49 -1.28 12.33 0.78
N ALA A 50 -0.56 13.39 0.40
CA ALA A 50 -0.01 14.35 1.34
C ALA A 50 -1.07 15.00 2.24
N ASN A 51 -2.28 15.20 1.72
CA ASN A 51 -3.39 15.84 2.44
C ASN A 51 -4.43 14.84 2.97
N SER A 52 -4.16 13.54 2.91
CA SER A 52 -5.08 12.53 3.42
C SER A 52 -5.20 12.59 4.94
N LEU A 53 -6.41 12.37 5.44
CA LEU A 53 -6.61 12.12 6.86
C LEU A 53 -6.11 10.71 7.17
N VAL A 54 -5.21 10.61 8.15
CA VAL A 54 -4.59 9.35 8.51
C VAL A 54 -4.84 9.02 9.98
N SER A 55 -4.96 7.73 10.29
CA SER A 55 -4.99 7.24 11.66
C SER A 55 -3.61 7.35 12.31
N THR A 56 -3.55 7.15 13.62
CA THR A 56 -2.27 7.11 14.36
C THR A 56 -1.37 6.00 13.82
N ALA A 57 -1.93 4.82 13.54
CA ALA A 57 -1.18 3.68 12.98
C ALA A 57 -0.63 4.02 11.59
N GLU A 58 -1.42 4.66 10.76
CA GLU A 58 -1.00 5.07 9.41
C GLU A 58 0.08 6.15 9.47
N ALA A 59 -0.06 7.14 10.35
CA ALA A 59 0.95 8.19 10.52
C ALA A 59 2.28 7.59 10.96
N LYS A 60 2.26 6.65 11.90
CA LYS A 60 3.45 5.94 12.35
C LYS A 60 4.09 5.13 11.21
N TYR A 61 3.27 4.43 10.43
CA TYR A 61 3.76 3.66 9.29
C TYR A 61 4.43 4.57 8.26
N LEU A 62 3.79 5.69 7.90
CA LEU A 62 4.33 6.64 6.94
C LEU A 62 5.66 7.23 7.41
N ASN A 63 5.83 7.47 8.70
CA ASN A 63 7.09 7.94 9.26
C ASN A 63 8.21 6.89 9.11
N LEU A 64 7.92 5.62 9.38
CA LEU A 64 8.87 4.53 9.21
C LEU A 64 9.24 4.35 7.74
N TRP A 65 8.25 4.39 6.86
CA TRP A 65 8.43 4.32 5.42
C TRP A 65 9.34 5.46 4.93
N GLN A 66 9.03 6.69 5.35
CA GLN A 66 9.80 7.87 4.95
C GLN A 66 11.26 7.79 5.40
N ARG A 67 11.51 7.36 6.62
CA ARG A 67 12.88 7.18 7.13
C ARG A 67 13.66 6.15 6.32
N GLN A 68 13.02 5.05 5.96
CA GLN A 68 13.65 4.00 5.16
C GLN A 68 13.99 4.50 3.77
N ILE A 69 13.07 5.25 3.15
CA ILE A 69 13.28 5.90 1.87
C ILE A 69 14.45 6.89 1.91
N GLU A 70 14.48 7.75 2.92
CA GLU A 70 15.56 8.73 3.09
C GLU A 70 16.92 8.07 3.25
N SER A 71 16.99 7.03 4.09
CA SER A 71 18.23 6.30 4.31
C SER A 71 18.75 5.63 3.05
N SER A 72 17.89 4.92 2.32
CA SER A 72 18.26 4.28 1.07
C SER A 72 18.57 5.32 -0.01
N GLY A 73 17.76 6.37 -0.07
CA GLY A 73 17.93 7.44 -1.05
C GLY A 73 19.26 8.15 -0.92
N ASP A 74 19.62 8.53 0.29
CA ASP A 74 20.91 9.22 0.56
C ASP A 74 22.09 8.34 0.14
N ARG A 75 22.04 7.05 0.46
CA ARG A 75 23.08 6.11 0.07
C ARG A 75 23.19 5.97 -1.46
N ILE A 76 22.07 5.79 -2.13
CA ILE A 76 22.03 5.58 -3.58
C ILE A 76 22.49 6.84 -4.32
N ILE A 77 22.04 8.01 -3.89
CA ILE A 77 22.44 9.29 -4.48
C ILE A 77 23.96 9.47 -4.38
N LEU A 78 24.50 9.14 -3.23
CA LEU A 78 25.95 9.23 -3.00
C LEU A 78 26.73 8.26 -3.91
N GLU A 79 26.25 7.01 -4.02
CA GLU A 79 26.88 5.98 -4.84
C GLU A 79 26.82 6.29 -6.34
N ASP A 80 25.66 6.73 -6.81
CA ASP A 80 25.42 6.98 -8.23
C ASP A 80 26.03 8.30 -8.71
N GLY A 81 26.34 9.22 -7.80
CA GLY A 81 26.97 10.48 -8.11
C GLY A 81 26.15 11.40 -9.02
N ILE A 82 24.83 11.28 -8.96
CA ILE A 82 23.93 12.10 -9.78
C ILE A 82 23.88 13.53 -9.22
N LEU A 83 23.97 14.51 -10.13
CA LEU A 83 23.87 15.92 -9.77
C LEU A 83 22.41 16.28 -9.48
N LEU A 84 22.16 16.75 -8.26
CA LEU A 84 20.83 17.18 -7.81
C LEU A 84 20.70 18.69 -7.91
N GLU A 85 19.66 19.14 -8.61
CA GLU A 85 19.43 20.57 -8.89
C GLU A 85 18.02 21.03 -8.51
N GLY A 86 17.42 20.37 -7.50
CA GLY A 86 16.08 20.71 -7.07
C GLY A 86 14.97 20.12 -7.94
N GLN A 87 15.25 19.04 -8.65
CA GLN A 87 14.24 18.36 -9.46
C GLN A 87 13.16 17.76 -8.57
N ARG A 88 11.92 17.83 -9.03
CA ARG A 88 10.77 17.29 -8.31
C ARG A 88 10.14 16.16 -9.12
N VAL A 89 9.74 15.11 -8.44
CA VAL A 89 9.05 13.96 -9.03
C VAL A 89 7.90 13.57 -8.11
N GLN A 90 6.78 13.17 -8.68
CA GLN A 90 5.72 12.55 -7.88
C GLN A 90 5.76 11.05 -8.10
N ILE A 91 5.90 10.30 -7.00
CA ILE A 91 5.94 8.84 -7.02
C ILE A 91 4.65 8.26 -6.46
N ILE A 92 4.35 7.05 -6.92
CA ILE A 92 3.30 6.20 -6.36
C ILE A 92 3.92 4.87 -5.98
N ALA A 93 3.78 4.49 -4.72
CA ALA A 93 4.24 3.20 -4.21
C ALA A 93 3.06 2.42 -3.67
N THR A 94 2.81 1.23 -4.19
CA THR A 94 1.78 0.33 -3.67
C THR A 94 2.45 -0.77 -2.86
N ILE A 95 2.02 -0.92 -1.61
CA ILE A 95 2.64 -1.83 -0.64
C ILE A 95 1.57 -2.73 -0.05
N ASP A 96 1.87 -4.02 0.09
CA ASP A 96 0.97 -4.98 0.72
C ASP A 96 1.16 -5.02 2.24
N SER A 97 0.32 -5.79 2.93
CA SER A 97 0.33 -5.88 4.38
C SER A 97 1.61 -6.48 4.97
N LEU A 98 2.37 -7.21 4.18
CA LEU A 98 3.66 -7.77 4.58
C LEU A 98 4.83 -6.81 4.34
N GLY A 99 4.58 -5.66 3.73
CA GLY A 99 5.62 -4.68 3.41
C GLY A 99 6.24 -4.85 2.03
N ASN A 100 5.71 -5.73 1.20
CA ASN A 100 6.23 -5.92 -0.16
C ASN A 100 5.81 -4.76 -1.07
N LEU A 101 6.75 -4.26 -1.85
CA LEU A 101 6.49 -3.27 -2.87
C LEU A 101 5.87 -3.97 -4.08
N ILE A 102 4.57 -3.77 -4.28
CA ILE A 102 3.82 -4.40 -5.37
C ILE A 102 3.96 -3.60 -6.65
N ARG A 103 4.04 -2.28 -6.53
CA ARG A 103 4.06 -1.39 -7.68
C ARG A 103 4.80 -0.10 -7.33
N SER A 104 5.60 0.38 -8.28
CA SER A 104 6.28 1.67 -8.18
C SER A 104 6.10 2.41 -9.50
N GLU A 105 5.68 3.66 -9.43
CA GLU A 105 5.38 4.48 -10.60
C GLU A 105 5.83 5.92 -10.42
N ILE A 106 6.08 6.57 -11.55
CA ILE A 106 6.23 8.01 -11.62
C ILE A 106 4.90 8.59 -12.11
N ALA A 107 4.21 9.32 -11.24
CA ALA A 107 2.95 9.99 -11.60
C ALA A 107 3.23 11.30 -12.32
N PHE A 108 4.23 12.06 -11.86
CA PHE A 108 4.71 13.27 -12.54
C PHE A 108 6.22 13.23 -12.64
N SER A 109 6.70 13.27 -13.88
CA SER A 109 8.13 13.24 -14.19
C SER A 109 8.83 14.52 -13.72
N SER A 110 10.09 14.38 -13.32
CA SER A 110 10.98 15.51 -13.05
C SER A 110 11.39 16.26 -14.32
N GLY A 111 11.13 15.69 -15.49
CA GLY A 111 11.66 16.18 -16.76
C GLY A 111 13.07 15.71 -17.06
N VAL A 112 13.71 15.01 -16.13
CA VAL A 112 15.07 14.46 -16.27
C VAL A 112 14.99 12.95 -16.08
N ARG A 113 15.30 12.20 -17.12
CA ARG A 113 15.17 10.74 -17.11
C ARG A 113 15.98 10.09 -15.98
N GLU A 114 17.19 10.54 -15.77
CA GLU A 114 18.07 9.99 -14.73
C GLU A 114 17.48 10.17 -13.33
N ILE A 115 16.80 11.27 -13.09
CA ILE A 115 16.13 11.54 -11.80
C ILE A 115 14.91 10.65 -11.65
N ASP A 116 14.11 10.46 -12.68
CA ASP A 116 12.96 9.55 -12.64
C ASP A 116 13.40 8.11 -12.38
N LEU A 117 14.45 7.65 -13.06
CA LEU A 117 15.03 6.33 -12.83
C LEU A 117 15.62 6.19 -11.44
N LEU A 118 16.23 7.24 -10.92
CA LEU A 118 16.74 7.29 -9.56
C LEU A 118 15.61 7.10 -8.54
N ALA A 119 14.49 7.77 -8.72
CA ALA A 119 13.33 7.66 -7.84
C ALA A 119 12.80 6.21 -7.80
N ILE A 120 12.66 5.58 -8.95
CA ILE A 120 12.24 4.17 -9.04
C ILE A 120 13.26 3.25 -8.38
N LYS A 121 14.54 3.47 -8.60
CA LYS A 121 15.61 2.70 -7.97
C LYS A 121 15.56 2.81 -6.45
N ILE A 122 15.35 4.01 -5.91
CA ILE A 122 15.23 4.24 -4.48
C ILE A 122 14.06 3.44 -3.90
N LEU A 123 12.89 3.48 -4.55
CA LEU A 123 11.74 2.70 -4.11
C LEU A 123 12.03 1.21 -4.08
N ASN A 124 12.56 0.68 -5.16
CA ASN A 124 12.82 -0.75 -5.29
C ASN A 124 13.88 -1.25 -4.31
N GLU A 125 14.96 -0.48 -4.11
CA GLU A 125 16.03 -0.87 -3.19
C GLU A 125 15.68 -0.61 -1.72
N SER A 126 14.71 0.24 -1.44
CA SER A 126 14.22 0.45 -0.08
C SER A 126 13.34 -0.71 0.42
N ALA A 127 12.68 -1.42 -0.48
CA ALA A 127 11.85 -2.56 -0.13
C ALA A 127 12.70 -3.74 0.38
N PRO A 128 12.15 -4.61 1.25
CA PRO A 128 10.81 -4.56 1.80
C PRO A 128 10.66 -3.49 2.90
N PHE A 129 9.44 -3.02 3.03
CA PHE A 129 9.06 -2.05 4.06
C PHE A 129 8.54 -2.77 5.31
N PRO A 130 8.26 -2.07 6.41
CA PRO A 130 7.64 -2.71 7.57
C PRO A 130 6.28 -3.32 7.22
N ALA A 131 5.93 -4.41 7.92
CA ALA A 131 4.57 -4.97 7.84
C ALA A 131 3.57 -3.97 8.44
N PHE A 132 2.31 -4.04 7.99
CA PHE A 132 1.27 -3.17 8.51
C PHE A 132 1.00 -3.44 9.99
N ASP A 133 0.64 -2.40 10.72
CA ASP A 133 0.05 -2.52 12.05
C ASP A 133 -1.25 -3.34 11.95
N PRO A 134 -1.57 -4.17 12.98
CA PRO A 134 -2.82 -4.96 12.97
C PRO A 134 -4.07 -4.12 12.73
N LEU A 135 -4.12 -2.89 13.22
CA LEU A 135 -5.26 -2.00 12.97
C LEU A 135 -5.42 -1.64 11.50
N MET A 136 -4.32 -1.53 10.78
CA MET A 136 -4.35 -1.31 9.33
C MET A 136 -4.82 -2.55 8.58
N ILE A 137 -4.35 -3.73 8.99
CA ILE A 137 -4.73 -5.01 8.36
C ILE A 137 -6.24 -5.26 8.46
N GLU A 138 -6.87 -4.82 9.55
CA GLU A 138 -8.32 -4.94 9.73
C GLU A 138 -9.13 -4.16 8.69
N GLU A 139 -8.56 -3.13 8.10
CA GLU A 139 -9.28 -2.23 7.20
C GLU A 139 -8.98 -2.46 5.73
N TYR A 140 -7.75 -2.86 5.38
CA TYR A 140 -7.33 -3.00 3.98
C TYR A 140 -6.09 -3.89 3.86
N GLY A 141 -5.82 -4.33 2.62
CA GLY A 141 -4.68 -5.19 2.32
C GLY A 141 -3.51 -4.47 1.65
N PHE A 142 -3.75 -3.28 1.12
CA PHE A 142 -2.75 -2.49 0.40
C PHE A 142 -2.85 -1.03 0.76
N ILE A 143 -1.71 -0.35 0.71
CA ILE A 143 -1.68 1.12 0.71
C ILE A 143 -1.05 1.59 -0.59
N GLU A 144 -1.55 2.71 -1.09
CA GLU A 144 -1.00 3.41 -2.24
C GLU A 144 -0.51 4.76 -1.75
N ILE A 145 0.81 4.90 -1.62
CA ILE A 145 1.42 6.14 -1.13
C ILE A 145 1.76 7.02 -2.31
N VAL A 146 1.23 8.23 -2.31
CA VAL A 146 1.50 9.25 -3.33
C VAL A 146 2.28 10.38 -2.67
N ARG A 147 3.49 10.65 -3.15
CA ARG A 147 4.36 11.67 -2.56
C ARG A 147 5.13 12.44 -3.62
N ASP A 148 5.30 13.71 -3.34
CA ASP A 148 6.23 14.57 -4.10
C ASP A 148 7.60 14.48 -3.44
N TRP A 149 8.60 14.14 -4.23
CA TRP A 149 9.99 14.13 -3.79
C TRP A 149 10.74 15.28 -4.45
N ASN A 150 11.55 15.97 -3.67
CA ASN A 150 12.41 17.03 -4.14
C ASN A 150 13.87 16.60 -3.96
N PHE A 151 14.58 16.49 -5.07
CA PHE A 151 16.00 16.12 -5.07
C PHE A 151 16.85 17.35 -5.07
N SER A 152 17.48 17.64 -3.94
CA SER A 152 18.38 18.78 -3.80
C SER A 152 19.65 18.37 -3.10
N SER A 153 20.74 19.08 -3.36
CA SER A 153 22.07 18.76 -2.83
C SER A 153 22.39 19.48 -1.52
N GLY A 154 21.40 20.01 -0.85
CA GLY A 154 21.70 20.75 0.35
C GLY A 154 20.75 20.56 1.51
#